data_8d3b10bb1c4b008ad6ece6f9fa4850ec
#
_entry.id   8d3b10bb1c4b008ad6ece6f9fa4850ec
#
_cell.length_a   1.000
_cell.length_b   1.000
_cell.length_c   1.000
_cell.angle_alpha   90.00
_cell.angle_beta   90.00
_cell.angle_gamma   90.00
#
_symmetry.space_group_name_H-M   'P 1'
#
loop_
_entity.id
_entity.type
_entity.pdbx_description
1 polymer ?
#
loop_
_entity_poly.entity_id
_entity_poly.type
_entity_poly.pdbx_seq_one_letter_code
_entity_poly.pdbx_strand_id
1 'polypeptide(L)'
;MFEVLFMHRRALLLTLAAVGLTLAACGPSKKAQENLTIADAFMAKNAKEPGVVTLPEGLQYKVVRDGPNGGMHPSKADEVKVHYEGKLLDGTVFDSSYERGVPAVFPLDGLVPAWVIALQRMKAGDEWILYVPPALGYGAQDKGPIPANSVMIFRIELLDVNRIGPGQPKE
;
A
#
# COMPACT_ATOMS: atom_id res chain seq x y z
N MET A 1 89.79 5.47 24.14
CA MET A 1 89.58 6.92 24.04
C MET A 1 88.44 7.08 23.03
N PHE A 2 87.40 7.74 23.41
CA PHE A 2 86.14 8.09 22.74
C PHE A 2 84.92 7.21 23.10
N GLU A 3 84.10 7.92 23.84
CA GLU A 3 82.82 7.47 24.36
C GLU A 3 81.79 7.35 23.24
N VAL A 4 80.90 6.34 23.34
CA VAL A 4 79.73 6.15 22.48
C VAL A 4 78.56 6.70 23.22
N LEU A 5 77.99 7.77 22.66
CA LEU A 5 76.85 8.49 23.14
C LEU A 5 75.56 7.68 22.81
N PHE A 6 74.88 7.17 23.84
CA PHE A 6 73.62 6.45 23.74
C PHE A 6 72.49 7.46 23.51
N MET A 7 71.99 7.53 22.30
CA MET A 7 70.75 8.27 22.01
C MET A 7 69.50 7.33 22.08
N HIS A 8 68.74 7.51 23.12
CA HIS A 8 67.43 6.86 23.31
C HIS A 8 66.42 7.44 22.35
N ARG A 9 66.04 6.69 21.31
CA ARG A 9 64.85 6.96 20.51
C ARG A 9 63.62 6.40 21.21
N ARG A 10 62.85 7.26 21.85
CA ARG A 10 61.51 6.97 22.36
C ARG A 10 60.57 6.81 21.15
N ALA A 11 60.21 5.58 20.83
CA ALA A 11 59.16 5.27 19.87
C ALA A 11 57.82 5.64 20.50
N LEU A 12 57.18 6.69 19.99
CA LEU A 12 55.82 7.11 20.34
C LEU A 12 54.86 6.26 19.54
N LEU A 13 54.26 5.25 20.17
CA LEU A 13 53.19 4.45 19.60
C LEU A 13 51.89 5.28 19.61
N LEU A 14 51.56 5.85 18.46
CA LEU A 14 50.23 6.44 18.18
C LEU A 14 49.22 5.31 17.93
N THR A 15 48.46 4.96 18.94
CA THR A 15 47.27 4.10 18.79
C THR A 15 46.17 4.93 18.14
N LEU A 16 45.95 4.73 16.84
CA LEU A 16 44.78 5.21 16.13
C LEU A 16 43.56 4.38 16.61
N ALA A 17 42.76 4.93 17.52
CA ALA A 17 41.47 4.40 17.85
C ALA A 17 40.51 4.68 16.65
N ALA A 18 40.29 3.70 15.78
CA ALA A 18 39.25 3.74 14.76
C ALA A 18 37.90 3.66 15.45
N VAL A 19 37.29 4.81 15.69
CA VAL A 19 35.86 4.88 16.06
C VAL A 19 35.07 4.48 14.83
N GLY A 20 34.70 3.19 14.77
CA GLY A 20 33.79 2.66 13.80
C GLY A 20 32.38 3.24 14.06
N LEU A 21 32.03 4.29 13.33
CA LEU A 21 30.68 4.82 13.28
C LEU A 21 29.81 3.79 12.51
N THR A 22 29.21 2.84 13.22
CA THR A 22 28.20 1.97 12.64
C THR A 22 26.97 2.82 12.33
N LEU A 23 26.86 3.28 11.09
CA LEU A 23 25.60 3.74 10.52
C LEU A 23 24.64 2.54 10.58
N ALA A 24 23.78 2.50 11.60
CA ALA A 24 22.63 1.62 11.61
C ALA A 24 21.79 2.01 10.40
N ALA A 25 21.95 1.27 9.30
CA ALA A 25 21.09 1.40 8.14
C ALA A 25 19.68 1.06 8.59
N CYS A 26 18.81 2.08 8.68
CA CYS A 26 17.38 1.92 8.88
C CYS A 26 16.80 1.35 7.58
N GLY A 27 17.13 0.11 7.26
CA GLY A 27 16.55 -0.64 6.16
C GLY A 27 15.17 -1.19 6.56
N PRO A 28 14.36 -1.59 5.58
CA PRO A 28 13.08 -2.22 5.85
C PRO A 28 13.28 -3.44 6.76
N SER A 29 12.33 -3.67 7.68
CA SER A 29 12.40 -4.84 8.57
C SER A 29 12.42 -6.13 7.75
N LYS A 30 13.04 -7.19 8.30
CA LYS A 30 13.06 -8.51 7.65
C LYS A 30 11.65 -8.95 7.26
N LYS A 31 10.67 -8.73 8.14
CA LYS A 31 9.26 -9.03 7.89
C LYS A 31 8.67 -8.21 6.73
N ALA A 32 9.00 -6.92 6.63
CA ALA A 32 8.56 -6.09 5.52
C ALA A 32 9.13 -6.57 4.17
N GLN A 33 10.38 -7.07 4.17
CA GLN A 33 10.99 -7.63 2.97
C GLN A 33 10.37 -8.99 2.58
N GLU A 34 10.06 -9.84 3.56
CA GLU A 34 9.34 -11.10 3.35
C GLU A 34 7.94 -10.84 2.78
N ASN A 35 7.20 -9.87 3.33
CA ASN A 35 5.88 -9.48 2.82
C ASN A 35 5.95 -9.00 1.37
N LEU A 36 6.97 -8.23 1.00
CA LEU A 36 7.15 -7.78 -0.38
C LEU A 36 7.34 -8.97 -1.34
N THR A 37 8.16 -9.94 -0.96
CA THR A 37 8.36 -11.17 -1.74
C THR A 37 7.05 -11.96 -1.90
N ILE A 38 6.26 -12.06 -0.82
CA ILE A 38 4.94 -12.71 -0.84
C ILE A 38 3.98 -11.94 -1.74
N ALA A 39 4.00 -10.59 -1.67
CA ALA A 39 3.16 -9.73 -2.48
C ALA A 39 3.44 -9.92 -3.98
N ASP A 40 4.72 -9.89 -4.38
CA ASP A 40 5.13 -10.07 -5.77
C ASP A 40 4.70 -11.46 -6.30
N ALA A 41 4.95 -12.51 -5.51
CA ALA A 41 4.56 -13.87 -5.88
C ALA A 41 3.03 -14.02 -6.01
N PHE A 42 2.26 -13.44 -5.08
CA PHE A 42 0.81 -13.45 -5.12
C PHE A 42 0.29 -12.72 -6.36
N MET A 43 0.74 -11.49 -6.61
CA MET A 43 0.28 -10.70 -7.75
C MET A 43 0.60 -11.37 -9.08
N ALA A 44 1.80 -11.98 -9.22
CA ALA A 44 2.19 -12.71 -10.43
C ALA A 44 1.33 -13.96 -10.67
N LYS A 45 0.94 -14.66 -9.61
CA LYS A 45 0.03 -15.81 -9.68
C LYS A 45 -1.40 -15.35 -10.00
N ASN A 46 -1.91 -14.37 -9.28
CA ASN A 46 -3.29 -13.90 -9.38
C ASN A 46 -3.60 -13.30 -10.76
N ALA A 47 -2.62 -12.70 -11.44
CA ALA A 47 -2.76 -12.21 -12.81
C ALA A 47 -3.18 -13.29 -13.82
N LYS A 48 -2.98 -14.56 -13.48
CA LYS A 48 -3.33 -15.71 -14.35
C LYS A 48 -4.68 -16.33 -13.99
N GLU A 49 -5.31 -15.88 -12.91
CA GLU A 49 -6.59 -16.43 -12.47
C GLU A 49 -7.72 -15.99 -13.41
N PRO A 50 -8.68 -16.87 -13.71
CA PRO A 50 -9.79 -16.56 -14.60
C PRO A 50 -10.60 -15.35 -14.15
N GLY A 51 -10.80 -14.40 -15.07
CA GLY A 51 -11.60 -13.19 -14.84
C GLY A 51 -10.83 -12.08 -14.09
N VAL A 52 -9.56 -12.27 -13.79
CA VAL A 52 -8.70 -11.21 -13.24
C VAL A 52 -8.14 -10.36 -14.38
N VAL A 53 -8.27 -9.06 -14.23
CA VAL A 53 -7.72 -8.04 -15.14
C VAL A 53 -6.60 -7.31 -14.40
N THR A 54 -5.46 -7.12 -15.05
CA THR A 54 -4.33 -6.34 -14.51
C THR A 54 -4.25 -5.00 -15.25
N LEU A 55 -4.30 -3.91 -14.51
CA LEU A 55 -4.12 -2.56 -15.02
C LEU A 55 -2.63 -2.19 -15.17
N PRO A 56 -2.28 -1.21 -16.02
CA PRO A 56 -0.89 -0.79 -16.22
C PRO A 56 -0.18 -0.38 -14.93
N GLU A 57 -0.91 0.17 -13.96
CA GLU A 57 -0.42 0.59 -12.65
C GLU A 57 -0.12 -0.60 -11.71
N GLY A 58 -0.44 -1.82 -12.13
CA GLY A 58 -0.25 -3.05 -11.34
C GLY A 58 -1.43 -3.41 -10.44
N LEU A 59 -2.49 -2.60 -10.39
CA LEU A 59 -3.74 -2.96 -9.73
C LEU A 59 -4.38 -4.12 -10.48
N GLN A 60 -4.85 -5.13 -9.75
CA GLN A 60 -5.65 -6.21 -10.32
C GLN A 60 -7.07 -6.15 -9.78
N TYR A 61 -8.02 -6.52 -10.62
CA TYR A 61 -9.41 -6.59 -10.21
C TYR A 61 -10.16 -7.72 -10.90
N LYS A 62 -11.28 -8.12 -10.29
CA LYS A 62 -12.25 -9.05 -10.86
C LYS A 62 -13.65 -8.46 -10.70
N VAL A 63 -14.40 -8.39 -11.79
CA VAL A 63 -15.80 -7.98 -11.75
C VAL A 63 -16.62 -9.13 -11.18
N VAL A 64 -17.35 -8.87 -10.10
CA VAL A 64 -18.30 -9.81 -9.46
C VAL A 64 -19.70 -9.56 -10.00
N ARG A 65 -20.08 -8.29 -10.06
CA ARG A 65 -21.35 -7.85 -10.64
C ARG A 65 -21.11 -6.60 -11.48
N ASP A 66 -21.65 -6.59 -12.67
CA ASP A 66 -21.72 -5.42 -13.54
C ASP A 66 -23.05 -4.70 -13.28
N GLY A 67 -22.99 -3.45 -12.89
CA GLY A 67 -24.13 -2.62 -12.60
C GLY A 67 -24.91 -2.26 -13.86
N PRO A 68 -26.05 -1.59 -13.73
CA PRO A 68 -26.90 -1.25 -14.86
C PRO A 68 -26.17 -0.40 -15.91
N ASN A 69 -26.53 -0.60 -17.19
CA ASN A 69 -26.03 0.24 -18.27
C ASN A 69 -26.39 1.71 -18.04
N GLY A 70 -25.45 2.62 -18.30
CA GLY A 70 -25.66 4.04 -18.08
C GLY A 70 -25.44 4.49 -16.62
N GLY A 71 -24.95 3.60 -15.75
CA GLY A 71 -24.53 3.96 -14.40
C GLY A 71 -23.46 5.06 -14.40
N MET A 72 -23.49 5.91 -13.39
CA MET A 72 -22.56 7.02 -13.26
C MET A 72 -21.18 6.53 -12.82
N HIS A 73 -20.15 6.96 -13.53
CA HIS A 73 -18.75 6.78 -13.11
C HIS A 73 -18.31 7.98 -12.28
N PRO A 74 -17.69 7.77 -11.10
CA PRO A 74 -17.18 8.88 -10.32
C PRO A 74 -15.96 9.53 -10.96
N SER A 75 -15.85 10.82 -10.80
CA SER A 75 -14.61 11.58 -11.01
C SER A 75 -13.81 11.64 -9.72
N LYS A 76 -12.53 12.00 -9.81
CA LYS A 76 -11.66 12.12 -8.62
C LYS A 76 -12.18 13.14 -7.59
N ALA A 77 -12.96 14.15 -8.04
CA ALA A 77 -13.50 15.18 -7.16
C ALA A 77 -14.80 14.79 -6.45
N ASP A 78 -15.42 13.67 -6.86
CA ASP A 78 -16.70 13.25 -6.33
C ASP A 78 -16.57 12.49 -5.00
N GLU A 79 -17.68 12.35 -4.28
CA GLU A 79 -17.81 11.41 -3.19
C GLU A 79 -18.45 10.12 -3.68
N VAL A 80 -18.04 9.02 -3.07
CA VAL A 80 -18.56 7.68 -3.37
C VAL A 80 -19.20 7.09 -2.14
N LYS A 81 -20.38 6.48 -2.32
CA LYS A 81 -21.05 5.68 -1.30
C LYS A 81 -20.82 4.21 -1.62
N VAL A 82 -20.19 3.50 -0.71
CA VAL A 82 -19.77 2.11 -0.93
C VAL A 82 -20.11 1.20 0.24
N HIS A 83 -20.40 -0.07 -0.07
CA HIS A 83 -20.12 -1.15 0.86
C HIS A 83 -18.78 -1.78 0.50
N TYR A 84 -18.00 -2.15 1.53
CA TYR A 84 -16.71 -2.79 1.31
C TYR A 84 -16.29 -3.69 2.47
N GLU A 85 -15.42 -4.62 2.16
CA GLU A 85 -14.65 -5.41 3.11
C GLU A 85 -13.19 -5.43 2.65
N GLY A 86 -12.27 -5.11 3.54
CA GLY A 86 -10.83 -5.18 3.32
C GLY A 86 -10.19 -6.27 4.17
N LYS A 87 -9.39 -7.14 3.53
CA LYS A 87 -8.70 -8.24 4.20
C LYS A 87 -7.29 -8.44 3.69
N LEU A 88 -6.46 -9.06 4.51
CA LEU A 88 -5.12 -9.53 4.17
C LEU A 88 -5.15 -10.87 3.43
N LEU A 89 -3.99 -11.33 2.94
CA LEU A 89 -3.86 -12.63 2.25
C LEU A 89 -4.17 -13.84 3.14
N ASP A 90 -3.97 -13.72 4.44
CA ASP A 90 -4.30 -14.75 5.43
C ASP A 90 -5.79 -14.80 5.80
N GLY A 91 -6.59 -13.89 5.21
CA GLY A 91 -8.02 -13.77 5.46
C GLY A 91 -8.39 -12.85 6.63
N THR A 92 -7.43 -12.26 7.33
CA THR A 92 -7.68 -11.31 8.41
C THR A 92 -8.42 -10.09 7.87
N VAL A 93 -9.66 -9.89 8.27
CA VAL A 93 -10.46 -8.69 7.95
C VAL A 93 -9.96 -7.55 8.82
N PHE A 94 -9.54 -6.45 8.19
CA PHE A 94 -9.05 -5.29 8.91
C PHE A 94 -10.06 -4.11 8.91
N ASP A 95 -11.01 -4.13 7.99
CA ASP A 95 -12.09 -3.13 7.95
C ASP A 95 -13.25 -3.64 7.10
N SER A 96 -14.49 -3.42 7.57
CA SER A 96 -15.71 -3.86 6.88
C SER A 96 -16.90 -2.94 7.19
N SER A 97 -17.46 -2.33 6.18
CA SER A 97 -18.72 -1.60 6.28
C SER A 97 -19.92 -2.55 6.45
N TYR A 98 -19.79 -3.79 6.01
CA TYR A 98 -20.82 -4.81 6.22
C TYR A 98 -20.94 -5.17 7.70
N GLU A 99 -19.82 -5.31 8.43
CA GLU A 99 -19.83 -5.57 9.87
C GLU A 99 -20.41 -4.39 10.66
N ARG A 100 -20.21 -3.14 10.19
CA ARG A 100 -20.82 -1.96 10.78
C ARG A 100 -22.31 -1.80 10.46
N GLY A 101 -22.82 -2.55 9.47
CA GLY A 101 -24.23 -2.53 9.03
C GLY A 101 -24.63 -1.27 8.25
N VAL A 102 -23.67 -0.39 7.92
CA VAL A 102 -23.94 0.88 7.21
C VAL A 102 -22.89 1.12 6.12
N PRO A 103 -23.30 1.62 4.94
CA PRO A 103 -22.38 2.04 3.89
C PRO A 103 -21.49 3.18 4.37
N ALA A 104 -20.30 3.27 3.79
CA ALA A 104 -19.39 4.40 4.00
C ALA A 104 -19.49 5.40 2.86
N VAL A 105 -19.29 6.68 3.17
CA VAL A 105 -19.18 7.76 2.18
C VAL A 105 -17.79 8.35 2.29
N PHE A 106 -17.10 8.47 1.16
CA PHE A 106 -15.74 8.97 1.10
C PHE A 106 -15.53 9.96 -0.04
N PRO A 107 -14.80 11.07 0.18
CA PRO A 107 -14.20 11.82 -0.90
C PRO A 107 -13.19 10.94 -1.64
N LEU A 108 -13.35 10.80 -2.96
CA LEU A 108 -12.53 9.85 -3.73
C LEU A 108 -11.05 10.21 -3.75
N ASP A 109 -10.72 11.51 -3.76
CA ASP A 109 -9.33 12.01 -3.79
C ASP A 109 -8.55 11.77 -2.48
N GLY A 110 -9.25 11.44 -1.39
CA GLY A 110 -8.65 11.14 -0.08
C GLY A 110 -8.30 9.66 0.13
N LEU A 111 -8.64 8.79 -0.82
CA LEU A 111 -8.46 7.35 -0.68
C LEU A 111 -7.08 6.87 -1.17
N VAL A 112 -6.74 5.62 -0.82
CA VAL A 112 -5.51 4.98 -1.33
C VAL A 112 -5.52 4.91 -2.86
N PRO A 113 -4.36 5.00 -3.53
CA PRO A 113 -4.27 5.06 -4.99
C PRO A 113 -5.08 3.98 -5.71
N ALA A 114 -5.07 2.74 -5.19
CA ALA A 114 -5.84 1.64 -5.76
C ALA A 114 -7.33 1.93 -5.86
N TRP A 115 -7.92 2.53 -4.82
CA TRP A 115 -9.34 2.87 -4.81
C TRP A 115 -9.66 4.01 -5.78
N VAL A 116 -8.80 5.03 -5.82
CA VAL A 116 -8.94 6.14 -6.78
C VAL A 116 -8.92 5.63 -8.22
N ILE A 117 -8.03 4.67 -8.52
CA ILE A 117 -7.91 4.07 -9.84
C ILE A 117 -9.14 3.21 -10.18
N ALA A 118 -9.56 2.35 -9.26
CA ALA A 118 -10.65 1.39 -9.49
C ALA A 118 -12.01 2.10 -9.59
N LEU A 119 -12.35 2.94 -8.60
CA LEU A 119 -13.68 3.55 -8.51
C LEU A 119 -14.00 4.46 -9.69
N GLN A 120 -13.01 5.15 -10.28
CA GLN A 120 -13.23 5.91 -11.51
C GLN A 120 -13.56 5.03 -12.73
N ARG A 121 -13.27 3.72 -12.66
CA ARG A 121 -13.61 2.74 -13.70
C ARG A 121 -14.90 1.99 -13.41
N MET A 122 -15.32 1.97 -12.15
CA MET A 122 -16.59 1.41 -11.70
C MET A 122 -17.75 2.39 -12.00
N LYS A 123 -18.93 1.86 -12.10
CA LYS A 123 -20.19 2.63 -12.14
C LYS A 123 -21.08 2.23 -10.97
N ALA A 124 -22.01 3.09 -10.61
CA ALA A 124 -23.00 2.76 -9.57
C ALA A 124 -23.71 1.45 -9.89
N GLY A 125 -23.76 0.54 -8.91
CA GLY A 125 -24.27 -0.82 -9.02
C GLY A 125 -23.20 -1.89 -9.28
N ASP A 126 -21.97 -1.51 -9.62
CA ASP A 126 -20.86 -2.45 -9.77
C ASP A 126 -20.42 -3.03 -8.43
N GLU A 127 -19.97 -4.27 -8.49
CA GLU A 127 -19.27 -4.93 -7.38
C GLU A 127 -18.00 -5.59 -7.92
N TRP A 128 -16.85 -5.18 -7.38
CA TRP A 128 -15.55 -5.67 -7.78
C TRP A 128 -14.77 -6.23 -6.60
N ILE A 129 -13.87 -7.18 -6.90
CA ILE A 129 -12.79 -7.56 -5.99
C ILE A 129 -11.52 -6.89 -6.51
N LEU A 130 -10.85 -6.13 -5.66
CA LEU A 130 -9.56 -5.52 -5.94
C LEU A 130 -8.46 -6.30 -5.24
N TYR A 131 -7.35 -6.54 -5.94
CA TYR A 131 -6.12 -7.07 -5.39
C TYR A 131 -5.08 -5.96 -5.48
N VAL A 132 -4.77 -5.38 -4.34
CA VAL A 132 -4.00 -4.14 -4.23
C VAL A 132 -2.56 -4.45 -3.88
N PRO A 133 -1.60 -4.21 -4.79
CA PRO A 133 -0.19 -4.36 -4.46
C PRO A 133 0.22 -3.29 -3.45
N PRO A 134 1.26 -3.53 -2.63
CA PRO A 134 1.69 -2.59 -1.59
C PRO A 134 1.86 -1.15 -2.07
N ALA A 135 2.44 -0.95 -3.25
CA ALA A 135 2.71 0.38 -3.82
C ALA A 135 1.45 1.22 -4.07
N LEU A 136 0.29 0.60 -4.26
CA LEU A 136 -1.00 1.27 -4.44
C LEU A 136 -1.86 1.29 -3.17
N GLY A 137 -1.31 0.79 -2.06
CA GLY A 137 -1.90 0.79 -0.73
C GLY A 137 -1.07 1.62 0.26
N TYR A 138 -0.60 1.00 1.33
CA TYR A 138 0.17 1.65 2.39
C TYR A 138 1.70 1.47 2.26
N GLY A 139 2.17 0.78 1.22
CA GLY A 139 3.59 0.61 0.92
C GLY A 139 4.37 -0.05 2.06
N ALA A 140 5.56 0.47 2.31
CA ALA A 140 6.49 -0.04 3.32
C ALA A 140 6.17 0.43 4.76
N GLN A 141 4.95 0.90 5.02
CA GLN A 141 4.51 1.38 6.33
C GLN A 141 3.51 0.42 6.95
N ASP A 142 3.67 0.14 8.25
CA ASP A 142 2.62 -0.48 9.04
C ASP A 142 1.45 0.49 9.22
N LYS A 143 0.21 0.01 9.03
CA LYS A 143 -1.00 0.81 9.20
C LYS A 143 -2.03 0.07 10.05
N GLY A 144 -2.00 0.31 11.35
CA GLY A 144 -2.84 -0.44 12.28
C GLY A 144 -2.63 -1.95 12.16
N PRO A 145 -3.66 -2.74 11.83
CA PRO A 145 -3.53 -4.19 11.67
C PRO A 145 -2.88 -4.62 10.35
N ILE A 146 -2.56 -3.67 9.44
CA ILE A 146 -1.99 -3.95 8.13
C ILE A 146 -0.47 -3.83 8.20
N PRO A 147 0.30 -4.94 8.11
CA PRO A 147 1.76 -4.89 8.11
C PRO A 147 2.31 -4.22 6.85
N ALA A 148 3.52 -3.67 6.97
CA ALA A 148 4.26 -3.12 5.84
C ALA A 148 4.35 -4.11 4.66
N ASN A 149 4.22 -3.59 3.44
CA ASN A 149 4.27 -4.34 2.20
C ASN A 149 3.22 -5.46 2.07
N SER A 150 2.07 -5.32 2.74
CA SER A 150 0.97 -6.26 2.58
C SER A 150 0.20 -6.04 1.27
N VAL A 151 -0.19 -7.13 0.63
CA VAL A 151 -1.28 -7.10 -0.34
C VAL A 151 -2.59 -6.95 0.43
N MET A 152 -3.45 -6.08 -0.06
CA MET A 152 -4.81 -5.96 0.46
C MET A 152 -5.81 -6.45 -0.59
N ILE A 153 -6.81 -7.18 -0.13
CA ILE A 153 -7.92 -7.63 -0.98
C ILE A 153 -9.17 -6.88 -0.51
N PHE A 154 -9.79 -6.14 -1.42
CA PHE A 154 -11.05 -5.46 -1.14
C PHE A 154 -12.17 -6.03 -2.00
N ARG A 155 -13.28 -6.34 -1.37
CA ARG A 155 -14.58 -6.43 -2.04
C ARG A 155 -15.22 -5.06 -1.93
N ILE A 156 -15.61 -4.46 -3.03
CA ILE A 156 -16.21 -3.12 -3.07
C ILE A 156 -17.48 -3.18 -3.91
N GLU A 157 -18.57 -2.69 -3.34
CA GLU A 157 -19.83 -2.42 -4.03
C GLU A 157 -20.00 -0.90 -4.09
N LEU A 158 -20.01 -0.33 -5.30
CA LEU A 158 -20.27 1.09 -5.51
C LEU A 158 -21.79 1.32 -5.56
N LEU A 159 -22.33 1.89 -4.50
CA LEU A 159 -23.78 2.09 -4.35
C LEU A 159 -24.25 3.36 -5.05
N ASP A 160 -23.49 4.45 -4.89
CA ASP A 160 -23.89 5.77 -5.38
C ASP A 160 -22.67 6.69 -5.59
N VAL A 161 -22.85 7.73 -6.37
CA VAL A 161 -21.87 8.77 -6.68
C VAL A 161 -22.48 10.14 -6.43
N ASN A 162 -21.98 10.84 -5.42
CA ASN A 162 -22.36 12.22 -5.13
C ASN A 162 -21.42 13.17 -5.87
N ARG A 163 -21.91 13.80 -6.92
CA ARG A 163 -21.11 14.79 -7.67
C ARG A 163 -20.95 16.05 -6.83
N ILE A 164 -19.70 16.40 -6.57
CA ILE A 164 -19.37 17.70 -5.99
C ILE A 164 -19.13 18.64 -7.17
N GLY A 165 -20.07 19.56 -7.39
CA GLY A 165 -19.91 20.60 -8.40
C GLY A 165 -18.71 21.49 -8.10
N PRO A 166 -18.09 22.12 -9.12
CA PRO A 166 -16.99 23.07 -8.90
C PRO A 166 -17.46 24.21 -7.98
N GLY A 167 -16.83 24.32 -6.80
CA GLY A 167 -17.13 25.37 -5.82
C GLY A 167 -18.01 24.97 -4.64
N GLN A 168 -18.43 23.71 -4.51
CA GLN A 168 -19.08 23.24 -3.28
C GLN A 168 -18.04 22.83 -2.24
N PRO A 169 -18.19 23.26 -0.97
CA PRO A 169 -17.32 22.77 0.11
C PRO A 169 -17.54 21.28 0.33
N LYS A 170 -16.46 20.55 0.56
CA LYS A 170 -16.51 19.18 1.08
C LYS A 170 -17.01 19.29 2.52
N GLU A 171 -18.19 18.74 2.81
CA GLU A 171 -18.71 18.59 4.17
C GLU A 171 -17.92 17.58 5.00
#